data_c375030e0c625392fae42f5de781577e
#
_entry.id   c375030e0c625392fae42f5de781577e
#
_cell.length_a   1.000
_cell.length_b   1.000
_cell.length_c   1.000
_cell.angle_alpha   90.00
_cell.angle_beta   90.00
_cell.angle_gamma   90.00
#
_symmetry.space_group_name_H-M   'P 1'
#
loop_
_entity.id
_entity.type
_entity.pdbx_description
1 polymer ?
#
loop_
_entity_poly.entity_id
_entity_poly.type
_entity_poly.pdbx_seq_one_letter_code
_entity_poly.pdbx_strand_id
1 'polypeptide(L)'
;MIKEYIDKDNKKYYEVKNHYIGKDVFTGKEKRISKKGFRTKREAENYCIKLKSEFLEVGFKSNQDYTFQDVYALFDEQYKRKVKDTTYYRNTLHFNKHILPFFASMKVKDIKLVVCQKFINGLSESFKKATVKHYSILASMILDYAVKLEIIATNYMKYTEIPRMKEETKQDNYYTKSELLEFLEVVKNNYSLELYCTFRVLAFTGIRCGELCALTWKDFDLKNKTLSVNKNLTYVKGGYTVSETKTKSSNRIIYLDNETVEVLKQFRKQRSFVPLDTSVFNKKPELLKYYLNGICAKKPNLKRITLHGFRHTHATLLYESGIDVKDISNRLGYSNIKTTLDIYTHLTEDKKKDVTDKFSKFMSM
;
A
#
# COMPACT_ATOMS: atom_id res chain seq x y z
N MET A 1 6.80 -14.14 -48.79
CA MET A 1 6.92 -14.52 -50.23
C MET A 1 8.01 -15.59 -50.32
N ILE A 2 7.75 -16.71 -50.98
CA ILE A 2 8.76 -17.78 -51.21
C ILE A 2 9.43 -17.48 -52.54
N LYS A 3 10.75 -17.40 -52.53
CA LYS A 3 11.57 -17.12 -53.71
C LYS A 3 12.55 -18.26 -53.95
N GLU A 4 12.86 -18.50 -55.21
CA GLU A 4 13.88 -19.41 -55.67
C GLU A 4 15.21 -18.69 -55.75
N TYR A 5 16.32 -19.36 -55.38
CA TYR A 5 17.67 -18.82 -55.55
C TYR A 5 18.63 -19.96 -55.89
N ILE A 6 19.72 -19.63 -56.50
CA ILE A 6 20.79 -20.57 -56.85
C ILE A 6 21.98 -20.32 -55.92
N ASP A 7 22.51 -21.35 -55.32
CA ASP A 7 23.66 -21.25 -54.43
C ASP A 7 25.00 -21.19 -55.23
N LYS A 8 26.11 -20.94 -54.51
CA LYS A 8 27.45 -20.85 -55.11
C LYS A 8 27.88 -22.11 -55.85
N ASP A 9 27.31 -23.26 -55.49
CA ASP A 9 27.53 -24.55 -56.10
C ASP A 9 26.58 -24.87 -57.27
N ASN A 10 25.88 -23.85 -57.80
CA ASN A 10 24.94 -23.96 -58.88
C ASN A 10 23.73 -24.88 -58.59
N LYS A 11 23.41 -25.06 -57.28
CA LYS A 11 22.26 -25.83 -56.83
C LYS A 11 21.06 -24.90 -56.51
N LYS A 12 19.89 -25.38 -56.86
CA LYS A 12 18.61 -24.67 -56.71
C LYS A 12 18.06 -24.85 -55.31
N TYR A 13 17.74 -23.74 -54.62
CA TYR A 13 17.13 -23.70 -53.28
C TYR A 13 15.99 -22.71 -53.23
N TYR A 14 15.21 -22.75 -52.13
CA TYR A 14 14.11 -21.82 -51.88
C TYR A 14 14.36 -21.05 -50.59
N GLU A 15 13.96 -19.79 -50.58
CA GLU A 15 13.94 -18.91 -49.38
C GLU A 15 12.54 -18.40 -49.11
N VAL A 16 12.21 -18.34 -47.83
CA VAL A 16 11.08 -17.57 -47.30
C VAL A 16 11.61 -16.19 -46.95
N LYS A 17 11.06 -15.14 -47.61
CA LYS A 17 11.50 -13.76 -47.33
C LYS A 17 10.32 -12.91 -46.87
N ASN A 18 10.46 -12.31 -45.66
CA ASN A 18 9.51 -11.39 -45.09
C ASN A 18 8.04 -11.91 -45.11
N HIS A 19 7.84 -13.20 -44.79
CA HIS A 19 6.54 -13.85 -44.80
C HIS A 19 5.79 -13.53 -43.51
N TYR A 20 4.56 -13.02 -43.63
CA TYR A 20 3.67 -12.70 -42.53
C TYR A 20 3.11 -13.98 -41.92
N ILE A 21 3.27 -14.16 -40.58
CA ILE A 21 2.76 -15.33 -39.85
C ILE A 21 1.64 -15.00 -38.89
N GLY A 22 1.48 -13.71 -38.51
CA GLY A 22 0.40 -13.26 -37.63
C GLY A 22 0.69 -11.90 -37.01
N LYS A 23 -0.27 -11.41 -36.26
CA LYS A 23 -0.16 -10.19 -35.48
C LYS A 23 -0.13 -10.56 -34.01
N ASP A 24 0.84 -10.03 -33.30
CA ASP A 24 0.95 -10.21 -31.87
C ASP A 24 -0.30 -9.66 -31.18
N VAL A 25 -1.03 -10.54 -30.49
CA VAL A 25 -2.31 -10.21 -29.85
C VAL A 25 -2.12 -9.15 -28.76
N PHE A 26 -0.94 -9.09 -28.15
CA PHE A 26 -0.63 -8.24 -26.99
C PHE A 26 -0.02 -6.89 -27.39
N THR A 27 0.96 -6.91 -28.30
CA THR A 27 1.66 -5.68 -28.71
C THR A 27 1.09 -5.07 -29.98
N GLY A 28 0.21 -5.78 -30.68
CA GLY A 28 -0.33 -5.37 -31.98
C GLY A 28 0.70 -5.37 -33.12
N LYS A 29 1.96 -5.77 -32.87
CA LYS A 29 3.03 -5.79 -33.90
C LYS A 29 2.89 -6.98 -34.84
N GLU A 30 3.12 -6.74 -36.13
CA GLU A 30 3.17 -7.81 -37.12
C GLU A 30 4.43 -8.63 -36.97
N LYS A 31 4.29 -9.97 -37.00
CA LYS A 31 5.42 -10.89 -37.06
C LYS A 31 5.64 -11.40 -38.46
N ARG A 32 6.86 -11.24 -38.95
CA ARG A 32 7.30 -11.67 -40.26
C ARG A 32 8.59 -12.48 -40.12
N ILE A 33 8.73 -13.51 -40.92
CA ILE A 33 9.88 -14.43 -40.90
C ILE A 33 10.64 -14.45 -42.21
N SER A 34 11.93 -14.73 -42.13
CA SER A 34 12.79 -15.00 -43.28
C SER A 34 13.71 -16.16 -42.95
N LYS A 35 13.78 -17.15 -43.86
CA LYS A 35 14.69 -18.31 -43.72
C LYS A 35 15.07 -18.80 -45.10
N LYS A 36 16.32 -19.21 -45.27
CA LYS A 36 16.90 -19.75 -46.50
C LYS A 36 17.25 -21.24 -46.35
N GLY A 37 17.53 -21.90 -47.46
CA GLY A 37 18.11 -23.23 -47.48
C GLY A 37 17.12 -24.38 -47.62
N PHE A 38 15.90 -24.14 -48.08
CA PHE A 38 14.92 -25.20 -48.35
C PHE A 38 15.22 -25.83 -49.71
N ARG A 39 15.23 -27.17 -49.75
CA ARG A 39 15.53 -27.93 -50.98
C ARG A 39 14.37 -27.93 -51.99
N THR A 40 13.14 -27.81 -51.47
CA THR A 40 11.93 -27.77 -52.28
C THR A 40 11.02 -26.61 -51.90
N LYS A 41 10.22 -26.14 -52.86
CA LYS A 41 9.20 -25.12 -52.57
C LYS A 41 8.18 -25.60 -51.51
N ARG A 42 7.80 -26.90 -51.61
CA ARG A 42 6.88 -27.55 -50.65
C ARG A 42 7.40 -27.58 -49.20
N GLU A 43 8.72 -27.77 -49.06
CA GLU A 43 9.38 -27.72 -47.73
C GLU A 43 9.29 -26.31 -47.14
N ALA A 44 9.51 -25.25 -47.94
CA ALA A 44 9.35 -23.86 -47.53
C ALA A 44 7.91 -23.51 -47.19
N GLU A 45 6.91 -24.01 -47.95
CA GLU A 45 5.50 -23.86 -47.67
C GLU A 45 5.07 -24.54 -46.38
N ASN A 46 5.45 -25.79 -46.20
CA ASN A 46 5.18 -26.54 -44.97
C ASN A 46 5.79 -25.86 -43.73
N TYR A 47 6.99 -25.29 -43.86
CA TYR A 47 7.62 -24.53 -42.81
C TYR A 47 6.78 -23.28 -42.44
N CYS A 48 6.25 -22.55 -43.42
CA CYS A 48 5.38 -21.40 -43.18
C CYS A 48 4.05 -21.79 -42.52
N ILE A 49 3.43 -22.90 -42.99
CA ILE A 49 2.18 -23.44 -42.45
C ILE A 49 2.39 -23.87 -40.99
N LYS A 50 3.45 -24.62 -40.72
CA LYS A 50 3.80 -25.09 -39.38
C LYS A 50 4.00 -23.92 -38.42
N LEU A 51 4.77 -22.91 -38.80
CA LEU A 51 4.99 -21.74 -37.96
C LEU A 51 3.72 -20.90 -37.77
N LYS A 52 2.85 -20.84 -38.79
CA LYS A 52 1.58 -20.15 -38.67
C LYS A 52 0.61 -20.89 -37.75
N SER A 53 0.54 -22.23 -37.80
CA SER A 53 -0.26 -23.01 -36.87
C SER A 53 0.28 -22.96 -35.46
N GLU A 54 1.60 -23.10 -35.25
CA GLU A 54 2.25 -22.90 -33.95
C GLU A 54 1.97 -21.50 -33.39
N PHE A 55 1.94 -20.48 -34.24
CA PHE A 55 1.61 -19.12 -33.84
C PHE A 55 0.13 -18.96 -33.45
N LEU A 56 -0.77 -19.67 -34.10
CA LEU A 56 -2.21 -19.64 -33.82
C LEU A 56 -2.62 -20.52 -32.63
N GLU A 57 -1.97 -21.69 -32.45
CA GLU A 57 -2.31 -22.65 -31.38
C GLU A 57 -1.68 -22.31 -30.04
N VAL A 58 -0.51 -21.71 -30.02
CA VAL A 58 0.32 -21.55 -28.80
C VAL A 58 0.46 -20.08 -28.42
N GLY A 59 -0.15 -19.16 -29.20
CA GLY A 59 -0.16 -17.73 -28.92
C GLY A 59 1.09 -17.21 -28.23
N PHE A 60 2.29 -17.38 -28.56
CA PHE A 60 3.53 -16.97 -27.90
C PHE A 60 4.41 -18.03 -27.26
N LYS A 61 4.79 -19.06 -28.01
CA LYS A 61 6.06 -19.73 -27.73
C LYS A 61 7.20 -19.25 -28.64
N SER A 62 7.32 -17.97 -28.89
CA SER A 62 8.56 -17.49 -29.49
C SER A 62 9.37 -16.82 -28.40
N ASN A 63 10.67 -17.15 -28.32
CA ASN A 63 11.74 -16.52 -27.57
C ASN A 63 11.75 -14.99 -27.78
N GLN A 64 10.73 -14.28 -27.33
CA GLN A 64 10.57 -12.90 -27.68
C GLN A 64 11.30 -12.02 -26.69
N ASP A 65 11.87 -11.00 -27.25
CA ASP A 65 12.60 -9.94 -26.58
C ASP A 65 11.66 -8.98 -25.84
N TYR A 66 10.69 -9.53 -25.06
CA TYR A 66 9.84 -8.71 -24.21
C TYR A 66 10.70 -7.93 -23.23
N THR A 67 10.52 -6.62 -23.27
CA THR A 67 11.09 -5.76 -22.23
C THR A 67 10.23 -5.84 -20.95
N PHE A 68 10.80 -5.43 -19.84
CA PHE A 68 10.05 -5.30 -18.59
C PHE A 68 8.87 -4.32 -18.74
N GLN A 69 9.04 -3.27 -19.55
CA GLN A 69 7.97 -2.30 -19.86
C GLN A 69 6.81 -2.96 -20.60
N ASP A 70 7.07 -3.87 -21.54
CA ASP A 70 6.00 -4.57 -22.28
C ASP A 70 5.20 -5.46 -21.32
N VAL A 71 5.88 -6.21 -20.44
CA VAL A 71 5.22 -7.04 -19.43
C VAL A 71 4.46 -6.19 -18.40
N TYR A 72 5.03 -5.04 -18.00
CA TYR A 72 4.35 -4.12 -17.12
C TYR A 72 3.04 -3.60 -17.72
N ALA A 73 3.04 -3.23 -19.00
CA ALA A 73 1.83 -2.75 -19.67
C ALA A 73 0.70 -3.80 -19.66
N LEU A 74 1.04 -5.06 -19.96
CA LEU A 74 0.07 -6.18 -19.89
C LEU A 74 -0.42 -6.45 -18.46
N PHE A 75 0.47 -6.35 -17.48
CA PHE A 75 0.15 -6.51 -16.07
C PHE A 75 -0.79 -5.39 -15.59
N ASP A 76 -0.51 -4.14 -15.95
CA ASP A 76 -1.20 -2.94 -15.47
C ASP A 76 -2.70 -2.97 -15.78
N GLU A 77 -3.08 -3.42 -16.97
CA GLU A 77 -4.49 -3.57 -17.37
C GLU A 77 -5.27 -4.50 -16.44
N GLN A 78 -4.67 -5.63 -16.06
CA GLN A 78 -5.29 -6.58 -15.14
C GLN A 78 -5.21 -6.11 -13.69
N TYR A 79 -4.09 -5.51 -13.31
CA TYR A 79 -3.85 -5.03 -11.96
C TYR A 79 -4.84 -3.95 -11.54
N LYS A 80 -5.13 -3.00 -12.44
CA LYS A 80 -6.13 -1.96 -12.23
C LYS A 80 -7.51 -2.52 -11.86
N ARG A 81 -7.91 -3.65 -12.44
CA ARG A 81 -9.21 -4.29 -12.16
C ARG A 81 -9.24 -5.08 -10.84
N LYS A 82 -8.07 -5.46 -10.31
CA LYS A 82 -7.95 -6.33 -9.12
C LYS A 82 -7.80 -5.58 -7.81
N VAL A 83 -7.30 -4.36 -7.85
CA VAL A 83 -7.00 -3.60 -6.63
C VAL A 83 -7.86 -2.35 -6.52
N LYS A 84 -8.03 -1.83 -5.29
CA LYS A 84 -8.72 -0.56 -5.07
C LYS A 84 -7.94 0.59 -5.70
N ASP A 85 -8.63 1.61 -6.19
CA ASP A 85 -8.06 2.79 -6.87
C ASP A 85 -6.94 3.46 -6.07
N THR A 86 -7.08 3.56 -4.75
CA THR A 86 -6.05 4.10 -3.86
C THR A 86 -4.76 3.29 -3.87
N THR A 87 -4.87 1.96 -3.93
CA THR A 87 -3.71 1.05 -3.99
C THR A 87 -3.08 1.09 -5.38
N TYR A 88 -3.91 1.07 -6.42
CA TYR A 88 -3.48 1.20 -7.80
C TYR A 88 -2.69 2.50 -7.99
N TYR A 89 -3.28 3.64 -7.65
CA TYR A 89 -2.64 4.96 -7.79
C TYR A 89 -1.28 5.03 -7.08
N ARG A 90 -1.23 4.62 -5.81
CA ARG A 90 0.01 4.62 -5.03
C ARG A 90 1.09 3.74 -5.64
N ASN A 91 0.73 2.50 -6.02
CA ASN A 91 1.71 1.57 -6.58
C ASN A 91 2.16 1.99 -7.98
N THR A 92 1.30 2.60 -8.80
CA THR A 92 1.67 3.19 -10.10
C THR A 92 2.72 4.29 -9.92
N LEU A 93 2.59 5.14 -8.90
CA LEU A 93 3.62 6.13 -8.57
C LEU A 93 4.96 5.46 -8.22
N HIS A 94 4.94 4.37 -7.46
CA HIS A 94 6.14 3.61 -7.11
C HIS A 94 6.76 2.91 -8.32
N PHE A 95 5.94 2.31 -9.19
CA PHE A 95 6.42 1.75 -10.46
C PHE A 95 7.13 2.80 -11.29
N ASN A 96 6.48 3.93 -11.56
CA ASN A 96 7.01 4.98 -12.42
C ASN A 96 8.28 5.64 -11.85
N LYS A 97 8.35 5.82 -10.53
CA LYS A 97 9.45 6.58 -9.90
C LYS A 97 10.67 5.72 -9.58
N HIS A 98 10.49 4.43 -9.25
CA HIS A 98 11.56 3.63 -8.66
C HIS A 98 11.86 2.32 -9.39
N ILE A 99 10.89 1.73 -10.10
CA ILE A 99 11.04 0.39 -10.68
C ILE A 99 11.29 0.49 -12.19
N LEU A 100 10.42 1.17 -12.92
CA LEU A 100 10.53 1.33 -14.36
C LEU A 100 11.83 2.03 -14.79
N PRO A 101 12.33 3.08 -14.11
CA PRO A 101 13.60 3.70 -14.51
C PRO A 101 14.79 2.73 -14.51
N PHE A 102 14.74 1.67 -13.70
CA PHE A 102 15.80 0.66 -13.65
C PHE A 102 15.58 -0.49 -14.65
N PHE A 103 14.34 -1.00 -14.76
CA PHE A 103 14.08 -2.24 -15.50
C PHE A 103 13.45 -2.03 -16.88
N ALA A 104 12.78 -0.92 -17.17
CA ALA A 104 11.85 -0.77 -18.30
C ALA A 104 12.41 -1.25 -19.65
N SER A 105 13.66 -0.86 -19.98
CA SER A 105 14.31 -1.18 -21.25
C SER A 105 14.96 -2.57 -21.27
N MET A 106 15.06 -3.26 -20.13
CA MET A 106 15.70 -4.56 -20.04
C MET A 106 14.79 -5.65 -20.59
N LYS A 107 15.33 -6.59 -21.36
CA LYS A 107 14.62 -7.80 -21.74
C LYS A 107 14.40 -8.67 -20.51
N VAL A 108 13.17 -9.12 -20.25
CA VAL A 108 12.88 -9.90 -19.03
C VAL A 108 13.66 -11.19 -18.92
N LYS A 109 14.04 -11.79 -20.05
CA LYS A 109 14.91 -12.99 -20.10
C LYS A 109 16.31 -12.75 -19.53
N ASP A 110 16.79 -11.50 -19.58
CA ASP A 110 18.13 -11.10 -19.14
C ASP A 110 18.13 -10.60 -17.68
N ILE A 111 16.95 -10.45 -17.07
CA ILE A 111 16.80 -10.07 -15.66
C ILE A 111 17.09 -11.31 -14.78
N LYS A 112 18.37 -11.56 -14.53
CA LYS A 112 18.87 -12.65 -13.68
C LYS A 112 19.10 -12.15 -12.25
N LEU A 113 19.46 -13.07 -11.36
CA LEU A 113 19.68 -12.77 -9.93
C LEU A 113 20.64 -11.60 -9.71
N VAL A 114 21.73 -11.52 -10.46
CA VAL A 114 22.72 -10.43 -10.34
C VAL A 114 22.06 -9.05 -10.62
N VAL A 115 21.20 -8.96 -11.63
CA VAL A 115 20.49 -7.71 -11.97
C VAL A 115 19.48 -7.36 -10.88
N CYS A 116 18.71 -8.35 -10.40
CA CYS A 116 17.75 -8.15 -9.31
C CYS A 116 18.46 -7.71 -8.02
N GLN A 117 19.59 -8.34 -7.69
CA GLN A 117 20.37 -8.00 -6.50
C GLN A 117 20.98 -6.59 -6.60
N LYS A 118 21.46 -6.18 -7.79
CA LYS A 118 21.95 -4.81 -8.04
C LYS A 118 20.83 -3.78 -7.77
N PHE A 119 19.61 -4.05 -8.21
CA PHE A 119 18.45 -3.19 -7.92
C PHE A 119 18.20 -3.07 -6.41
N ILE A 120 18.17 -4.18 -5.69
CA ILE A 120 17.97 -4.21 -4.23
C ILE A 120 19.09 -3.45 -3.50
N ASN A 121 20.35 -3.66 -3.89
CA ASN A 121 21.48 -2.97 -3.28
C ASN A 121 21.38 -1.45 -3.48
N GLY A 122 21.09 -0.98 -4.70
CA GLY A 122 20.93 0.45 -4.98
C GLY A 122 19.77 1.08 -4.20
N LEU A 123 18.65 0.37 -4.04
CA LEU A 123 17.56 0.85 -3.18
C LEU A 123 17.96 0.92 -1.70
N SER A 124 18.81 -0.01 -1.25
CA SER A 124 19.23 -0.11 0.16
C SER A 124 20.11 1.05 0.61
N GLU A 125 20.74 1.75 -0.32
CA GLU A 125 21.52 2.99 -0.05
C GLU A 125 20.64 4.18 0.32
N SER A 126 19.40 4.24 -0.22
CA SER A 126 18.54 5.43 -0.12
C SER A 126 17.26 5.21 0.69
N PHE A 127 16.86 3.96 0.92
CA PHE A 127 15.56 3.65 1.52
C PHE A 127 15.68 2.72 2.73
N LYS A 128 14.72 2.83 3.67
CA LYS A 128 14.59 1.92 4.81
C LYS A 128 14.21 0.51 4.35
N LYS A 129 14.63 -0.51 5.09
CA LYS A 129 14.40 -1.94 4.81
C LYS A 129 12.95 -2.26 4.40
N ALA A 130 11.96 -1.70 5.10
CA ALA A 130 10.54 -1.91 4.78
C ALA A 130 10.16 -1.36 3.39
N THR A 131 10.73 -0.23 2.98
CA THR A 131 10.51 0.38 1.66
C THR A 131 11.20 -0.43 0.56
N VAL A 132 12.43 -0.88 0.79
CA VAL A 132 13.15 -1.78 -0.13
C VAL A 132 12.36 -3.06 -0.35
N LYS A 133 11.88 -3.69 0.75
CA LYS A 133 11.00 -4.87 0.67
C LYS A 133 9.73 -4.61 -0.14
N HIS A 134 9.11 -3.45 0.03
CA HIS A 134 7.92 -3.09 -0.73
C HIS A 134 8.21 -2.98 -2.24
N TYR A 135 9.31 -2.32 -2.63
CA TYR A 135 9.68 -2.19 -4.04
C TYR A 135 10.12 -3.53 -4.65
N SER A 136 10.79 -4.39 -3.89
CA SER A 136 11.09 -5.76 -4.28
C SER A 136 9.81 -6.56 -4.60
N ILE A 137 8.78 -6.45 -3.74
CA ILE A 137 7.49 -7.11 -3.96
C ILE A 137 6.83 -6.58 -5.24
N LEU A 138 6.81 -5.27 -5.47
CA LEU A 138 6.22 -4.69 -6.68
C LEU A 138 6.94 -5.15 -7.95
N ALA A 139 8.28 -5.14 -7.98
CA ALA A 139 9.05 -5.63 -9.11
C ALA A 139 8.83 -7.14 -9.33
N SER A 140 8.78 -7.91 -8.24
CA SER A 140 8.49 -9.35 -8.26
C SER A 140 7.13 -9.66 -8.88
N MET A 141 6.10 -8.84 -8.65
CA MET A 141 4.76 -9.03 -9.25
C MET A 141 4.79 -9.02 -10.78
N ILE A 142 5.63 -8.16 -11.38
CA ILE A 142 5.77 -8.09 -12.84
C ILE A 142 6.50 -9.32 -13.37
N LEU A 143 7.57 -9.76 -12.69
CA LEU A 143 8.30 -10.96 -13.08
C LEU A 143 7.48 -12.24 -12.84
N ASP A 144 6.67 -12.32 -11.78
CA ASP A 144 5.70 -13.41 -11.59
C ASP A 144 4.66 -13.43 -12.71
N TYR A 145 4.25 -12.27 -13.18
CA TYR A 145 3.34 -12.19 -14.31
C TYR A 145 4.01 -12.65 -15.61
N ALA A 146 5.30 -12.34 -15.82
CA ALA A 146 6.09 -12.85 -16.95
C ALA A 146 6.25 -14.39 -16.89
N VAL A 147 6.43 -14.96 -15.68
CA VAL A 147 6.42 -16.42 -15.49
C VAL A 147 5.06 -17.01 -15.82
N LYS A 148 3.98 -16.38 -15.37
CA LYS A 148 2.60 -16.82 -15.66
C LYS A 148 2.27 -16.79 -17.16
N LEU A 149 2.86 -15.85 -17.91
CA LEU A 149 2.75 -15.76 -19.37
C LEU A 149 3.76 -16.69 -20.10
N GLU A 150 4.51 -17.52 -19.38
CA GLU A 150 5.55 -18.42 -19.91
C GLU A 150 6.67 -17.69 -20.71
N ILE A 151 6.84 -16.37 -20.50
CA ILE A 151 7.89 -15.56 -21.13
C ILE A 151 9.25 -15.88 -20.53
N ILE A 152 9.29 -16.12 -19.21
CA ILE A 152 10.48 -16.57 -18.46
C ILE A 152 10.12 -17.75 -17.56
N ALA A 153 11.08 -18.62 -17.30
CA ALA A 153 10.88 -19.79 -16.45
C ALA A 153 10.92 -19.45 -14.94
N THR A 154 11.66 -18.41 -14.56
CA THR A 154 11.96 -18.14 -13.14
C THR A 154 11.96 -16.65 -12.83
N ASN A 155 11.32 -16.28 -11.73
CA ASN A 155 11.40 -14.95 -11.16
C ASN A 155 12.56 -14.87 -10.16
N TYR A 156 13.68 -14.29 -10.61
CA TYR A 156 14.89 -14.16 -9.79
C TYR A 156 14.80 -13.12 -8.68
N MET A 157 13.81 -12.23 -8.70
CA MET A 157 13.59 -11.27 -7.59
C MET A 157 13.29 -11.98 -6.26
N LYS A 158 12.71 -13.18 -6.30
CA LYS A 158 12.41 -13.98 -5.10
C LYS A 158 13.63 -14.48 -4.34
N TYR A 159 14.77 -14.55 -5.01
CA TYR A 159 16.03 -15.04 -4.46
C TYR A 159 16.98 -13.92 -4.03
N THR A 160 16.53 -12.67 -4.13
CA THR A 160 17.34 -11.53 -3.68
C THR A 160 17.31 -11.40 -2.16
N GLU A 161 18.43 -10.94 -1.61
CA GLU A 161 18.59 -10.67 -0.20
C GLU A 161 18.70 -9.15 0.04
N ILE A 162 17.99 -8.66 1.06
CA ILE A 162 18.13 -7.27 1.48
C ILE A 162 19.35 -7.20 2.40
N PRO A 163 20.37 -6.36 2.07
CA PRO A 163 21.56 -6.22 2.89
C PRO A 163 21.23 -5.86 4.34
N ARG A 164 22.15 -6.19 5.26
CA ARG A 164 22.03 -5.77 6.66
C ARG A 164 22.08 -4.24 6.72
N MET A 165 21.00 -3.64 7.15
CA MET A 165 20.86 -2.19 7.30
C MET A 165 20.93 -1.84 8.78
N LYS A 166 21.49 -0.66 9.11
CA LYS A 166 21.42 -0.14 10.48
C LYS A 166 19.95 -0.03 10.88
N GLU A 167 19.58 -0.74 11.93
CA GLU A 167 18.24 -0.56 12.52
C GLU A 167 18.24 0.79 13.23
N GLU A 168 17.37 1.70 12.80
CA GLU A 168 17.09 2.89 13.57
C GLU A 168 16.35 2.45 14.84
N THR A 169 16.79 2.93 15.98
CA THR A 169 16.03 2.80 17.23
C THR A 169 14.65 3.39 17.01
N LYS A 170 13.64 2.54 17.04
CA LYS A 170 12.26 2.99 16.92
C LYS A 170 11.95 3.87 18.14
N GLN A 171 11.83 5.17 17.94
CA GLN A 171 11.21 6.01 18.94
C GLN A 171 9.74 5.59 19.09
N ASP A 172 9.30 5.47 20.35
CA ASP A 172 7.91 5.16 20.65
C ASP A 172 7.00 6.22 20.06
N ASN A 173 6.10 5.79 19.19
CA ASN A 173 5.17 6.66 18.48
C ASN A 173 3.82 6.75 19.23
N TYR A 174 3.87 6.96 20.53
CA TYR A 174 2.69 7.17 21.38
C TYR A 174 3.05 8.08 22.55
N TYR A 175 2.07 8.67 23.19
CA TYR A 175 2.17 9.45 24.42
C TYR A 175 1.84 8.58 25.63
N THR A 176 2.55 8.79 26.72
CA THR A 176 2.09 8.41 28.06
C THR A 176 0.88 9.24 28.47
N LYS A 177 0.20 8.88 29.55
CA LYS A 177 -0.94 9.65 30.08
C LYS A 177 -0.55 11.12 30.35
N SER A 178 0.58 11.36 30.99
CA SER A 178 1.07 12.71 31.31
C SER A 178 1.40 13.52 30.06
N GLU A 179 2.12 12.92 29.10
CA GLU A 179 2.47 13.55 27.83
C GLU A 179 1.22 13.91 26.99
N LEU A 180 0.18 13.04 26.98
CA LEU A 180 -1.07 13.33 26.29
C LEU A 180 -1.81 14.50 26.92
N LEU A 181 -1.91 14.52 28.24
CA LEU A 181 -2.59 15.62 28.96
C LEU A 181 -1.86 16.94 28.74
N GLU A 182 -0.53 16.96 28.82
CA GLU A 182 0.29 18.13 28.53
C GLU A 182 0.07 18.62 27.08
N PHE A 183 0.10 17.72 26.09
CA PHE A 183 -0.16 18.07 24.69
C PHE A 183 -1.55 18.71 24.54
N LEU A 184 -2.59 18.12 25.10
CA LEU A 184 -3.95 18.62 25.00
C LEU A 184 -4.11 19.97 25.70
N GLU A 185 -3.47 20.20 26.83
CA GLU A 185 -3.47 21.47 27.54
C GLU A 185 -2.79 22.57 26.71
N VAL A 186 -1.63 22.27 26.10
CA VAL A 186 -0.96 23.19 25.20
C VAL A 186 -1.87 23.57 24.01
N VAL A 187 -2.57 22.59 23.43
CA VAL A 187 -3.49 22.87 22.30
C VAL A 187 -4.68 23.68 22.77
N LYS A 188 -5.29 23.37 23.92
CA LYS A 188 -6.43 24.07 24.48
C LYS A 188 -6.14 25.55 24.76
N ASN A 189 -4.97 25.83 25.30
CA ASN A 189 -4.60 27.18 25.75
C ASN A 189 -4.02 28.08 24.65
N ASN A 190 -3.45 27.50 23.56
CA ASN A 190 -2.71 28.28 22.57
C ASN A 190 -3.27 28.20 21.14
N TYR A 191 -4.32 27.40 20.91
CA TYR A 191 -4.86 27.19 19.58
C TYR A 191 -6.42 27.29 19.57
N SER A 192 -7.02 27.21 18.39
CA SER A 192 -8.48 27.31 18.24
C SER A 192 -9.20 26.12 18.89
N LEU A 193 -10.46 26.37 19.34
CA LEU A 193 -11.33 25.31 19.85
C LEU A 193 -11.51 24.18 18.81
N GLU A 194 -11.55 24.49 17.52
CA GLU A 194 -11.62 23.50 16.46
C GLU A 194 -10.41 22.55 16.49
N LEU A 195 -9.19 23.08 16.65
CA LEU A 195 -7.98 22.29 16.67
C LEU A 195 -7.89 21.44 17.94
N TYR A 196 -8.26 22.01 19.09
CA TYR A 196 -8.38 21.26 20.34
C TYR A 196 -9.38 20.12 20.23
N CYS A 197 -10.59 20.40 19.72
CA CYS A 197 -11.62 19.38 19.48
C CYS A 197 -11.10 18.27 18.56
N THR A 198 -10.39 18.63 17.48
CA THR A 198 -9.79 17.68 16.53
C THR A 198 -8.85 16.71 17.22
N PHE A 199 -7.86 17.20 17.97
CA PHE A 199 -6.88 16.35 18.65
C PHE A 199 -7.48 15.59 19.83
N ARG A 200 -8.45 16.18 20.53
CA ARG A 200 -9.17 15.49 21.58
C ARG A 200 -9.95 14.29 21.04
N VAL A 201 -10.70 14.46 19.95
CA VAL A 201 -11.42 13.36 19.31
C VAL A 201 -10.44 12.26 18.86
N LEU A 202 -9.30 12.59 18.24
CA LEU A 202 -8.27 11.61 17.88
C LEU A 202 -7.77 10.83 19.11
N ALA A 203 -7.46 11.54 20.21
CA ALA A 203 -6.88 10.95 21.41
C ALA A 203 -7.87 10.05 22.16
N PHE A 204 -9.13 10.49 22.31
CA PHE A 204 -10.11 9.81 23.15
C PHE A 204 -10.96 8.75 22.42
N THR A 205 -10.88 8.71 21.09
CA THR A 205 -11.57 7.70 20.29
C THR A 205 -10.65 6.73 19.57
N GLY A 206 -9.38 7.11 19.35
CA GLY A 206 -8.40 6.32 18.62
C GLY A 206 -8.75 6.08 17.15
N ILE A 207 -9.66 6.87 16.54
CA ILE A 207 -10.00 6.76 15.12
C ILE A 207 -8.82 7.11 14.23
N ARG A 208 -8.83 6.60 12.99
CA ARG A 208 -7.79 6.93 12.02
C ARG A 208 -7.95 8.36 11.54
N CYS A 209 -6.85 9.04 11.21
CA CYS A 209 -6.88 10.42 10.71
C CYS A 209 -7.81 10.59 9.50
N GLY A 210 -7.80 9.65 8.57
CA GLY A 210 -8.72 9.68 7.42
C GLY A 210 -10.20 9.47 7.81
N GLU A 211 -10.49 8.67 8.84
CA GLU A 211 -11.83 8.53 9.41
C GLU A 211 -12.27 9.85 10.02
N LEU A 212 -11.43 10.50 10.85
CA LEU A 212 -11.68 11.82 11.42
C LEU A 212 -12.03 12.87 10.35
N CYS A 213 -11.20 12.96 9.29
CA CYS A 213 -11.38 13.93 8.21
C CYS A 213 -12.67 13.71 7.40
N ALA A 214 -13.24 12.50 7.44
CA ALA A 214 -14.49 12.17 6.76
C ALA A 214 -15.74 12.43 7.61
N LEU A 215 -15.61 12.72 8.92
CA LEU A 215 -16.75 12.87 9.82
C LEU A 215 -17.64 14.07 9.46
N THR A 216 -18.92 13.84 9.53
CA THR A 216 -19.97 14.85 9.46
C THR A 216 -20.71 14.91 10.80
N TRP A 217 -21.48 15.98 11.04
CA TRP A 217 -22.27 16.08 12.27
C TRP A 217 -23.31 14.98 12.44
N LYS A 218 -23.74 14.35 11.34
CA LYS A 218 -24.65 13.19 11.34
C LYS A 218 -24.03 11.98 12.03
N ASP A 219 -22.70 11.87 12.04
CA ASP A 219 -22.01 10.74 12.65
C ASP A 219 -21.95 10.84 14.19
N PHE A 220 -22.25 12.01 14.76
CA PHE A 220 -22.25 12.25 16.20
C PHE A 220 -23.69 12.29 16.77
N ASP A 221 -24.00 11.34 17.62
CA ASP A 221 -25.17 11.43 18.50
C ASP A 221 -24.74 11.97 19.87
N LEU A 222 -24.82 13.32 20.02
CA LEU A 222 -24.39 13.98 21.23
C LEU A 222 -25.32 13.74 22.43
N LYS A 223 -26.56 13.27 22.19
CA LYS A 223 -27.52 12.90 23.24
C LYS A 223 -27.14 11.53 23.83
N ASN A 224 -26.90 10.53 22.98
CA ASN A 224 -26.52 9.19 23.38
C ASN A 224 -25.00 9.04 23.54
N LYS A 225 -24.23 10.10 23.33
CA LYS A 225 -22.76 10.17 23.44
C LYS A 225 -22.09 9.12 22.57
N THR A 226 -22.49 8.98 21.32
CA THR A 226 -21.91 8.01 20.39
C THR A 226 -21.37 8.68 19.13
N LEU A 227 -20.35 8.03 18.57
CA LEU A 227 -19.72 8.36 17.29
C LEU A 227 -19.80 7.15 16.37
N SER A 228 -20.42 7.32 15.22
CA SER A 228 -20.47 6.29 14.16
C SER A 228 -19.30 6.46 13.21
N VAL A 229 -18.47 5.42 13.07
CA VAL A 229 -17.30 5.43 12.18
C VAL A 229 -17.56 4.44 11.06
N ASN A 230 -17.90 4.95 9.86
CA ASN A 230 -18.30 4.13 8.70
C ASN A 230 -17.67 4.61 7.39
N LYS A 231 -16.90 5.68 7.39
CA LYS A 231 -16.30 6.29 6.20
C LYS A 231 -14.88 6.79 6.46
N ASN A 232 -14.14 6.97 5.38
CA ASN A 232 -12.74 7.37 5.44
C ASN A 232 -12.41 8.30 4.26
N LEU A 233 -11.67 9.37 4.53
CA LEU A 233 -11.15 10.27 3.50
C LEU A 233 -9.83 9.70 2.95
N THR A 234 -9.78 9.46 1.65
CA THR A 234 -8.59 8.91 0.96
C THR A 234 -8.20 9.78 -0.20
N TYR A 235 -6.89 9.84 -0.49
CA TYR A 235 -6.38 10.51 -1.66
C TYR A 235 -6.33 9.52 -2.84
N VAL A 236 -6.89 9.94 -3.98
CA VAL A 236 -6.85 9.25 -5.28
C VAL A 236 -6.38 10.23 -6.36
N LYS A 237 -6.13 9.72 -7.57
CA LYS A 237 -5.78 10.61 -8.70
C LYS A 237 -6.87 11.66 -8.88
N GLY A 238 -6.50 12.92 -8.71
CA GLY A 238 -7.42 14.07 -8.86
C GLY A 238 -7.93 14.68 -7.56
N GLY A 239 -7.67 14.09 -6.37
CA GLY A 239 -8.04 14.71 -5.12
C GLY A 239 -8.44 13.75 -4.01
N TYR A 240 -9.11 14.30 -3.01
CA TYR A 240 -9.65 13.54 -1.88
C TYR A 240 -11.05 13.04 -2.18
N THR A 241 -11.29 11.78 -1.84
CA THR A 241 -12.60 11.13 -1.95
C THR A 241 -12.98 10.50 -0.62
N VAL A 242 -14.22 10.67 -0.22
CA VAL A 242 -14.80 9.93 0.90
C VAL A 242 -15.24 8.57 0.39
N SER A 243 -14.77 7.52 1.01
CA SER A 243 -15.15 6.14 0.71
C SER A 243 -15.64 5.44 1.97
N GLU A 244 -16.49 4.45 1.82
CA GLU A 244 -16.84 3.56 2.91
C GLU A 244 -15.59 2.83 3.44
N THR A 245 -15.65 2.42 4.69
CA THR A 245 -14.54 1.70 5.32
C THR A 245 -14.30 0.35 4.61
N LYS A 246 -13.02 -0.07 4.59
CA LYS A 246 -12.56 -1.21 3.78
C LYS A 246 -13.14 -2.58 4.19
N THR A 247 -13.57 -2.73 5.45
CA THR A 247 -14.03 -4.01 6.01
C THR A 247 -15.24 -3.77 6.91
N LYS A 248 -16.09 -4.79 7.07
CA LYS A 248 -17.23 -4.77 8.01
C LYS A 248 -16.78 -4.47 9.45
N SER A 249 -15.61 -4.95 9.86
CA SER A 249 -15.03 -4.69 11.19
C SER A 249 -14.59 -3.24 11.40
N SER A 250 -14.46 -2.46 10.32
CA SER A 250 -14.13 -1.02 10.41
C SER A 250 -15.37 -0.17 10.70
N ASN A 251 -16.59 -0.66 10.42
CA ASN A 251 -17.84 0.01 10.81
C ASN A 251 -18.08 -0.26 12.28
N ARG A 252 -18.06 0.79 13.07
CA ARG A 252 -18.19 0.67 14.53
C ARG A 252 -18.80 1.91 15.15
N ILE A 253 -19.42 1.73 16.32
CA ILE A 253 -19.91 2.80 17.17
C ILE A 253 -18.95 2.93 18.36
N ILE A 254 -18.53 4.14 18.66
CA ILE A 254 -17.63 4.48 19.76
C ILE A 254 -18.39 5.35 20.76
N TYR A 255 -18.43 4.94 22.04
CA TYR A 255 -18.95 5.78 23.12
C TYR A 255 -17.96 6.88 23.47
N LEU A 256 -18.47 8.11 23.62
CA LEU A 256 -17.69 9.31 23.91
C LEU A 256 -17.79 9.64 25.42
N ASP A 257 -16.70 10.14 25.97
CA ASP A 257 -16.68 10.70 27.31
C ASP A 257 -17.41 12.07 27.38
N ASN A 258 -17.85 12.44 28.58
CA ASN A 258 -18.64 13.66 28.81
C ASN A 258 -17.91 14.90 28.33
N GLU A 259 -16.61 15.03 28.60
CA GLU A 259 -15.85 16.23 28.22
C GLU A 259 -15.69 16.33 26.70
N THR A 260 -15.47 15.24 26.00
CA THR A 260 -15.45 15.24 24.52
C THR A 260 -16.78 15.69 23.94
N VAL A 261 -17.89 15.25 24.53
CA VAL A 261 -19.24 15.68 24.11
C VAL A 261 -19.43 17.19 24.34
N GLU A 262 -19.02 17.69 25.49
CA GLU A 262 -19.17 19.15 25.80
C GLU A 262 -18.30 20.02 24.89
N VAL A 263 -17.07 19.59 24.59
CA VAL A 263 -16.20 20.29 23.63
C VAL A 263 -16.83 20.30 22.22
N LEU A 264 -17.39 19.16 21.78
CA LEU A 264 -18.12 19.10 20.49
C LEU A 264 -19.35 20.01 20.46
N LYS A 265 -20.13 20.08 21.55
CA LYS A 265 -21.26 21.01 21.66
C LYS A 265 -20.82 22.46 21.59
N GLN A 266 -19.77 22.84 22.32
CA GLN A 266 -19.21 24.20 22.28
C GLN A 266 -18.70 24.54 20.87
N PHE A 267 -18.01 23.65 20.24
CA PHE A 267 -17.50 23.82 18.86
C PHE A 267 -18.65 23.99 17.86
N ARG A 268 -19.73 23.21 18.00
CA ARG A 268 -20.91 23.34 17.14
C ARG A 268 -21.65 24.69 17.34
N LYS A 269 -21.74 25.17 18.59
CA LYS A 269 -22.36 26.46 18.91
C LYS A 269 -21.64 27.68 18.33
N GLN A 270 -20.33 27.58 18.06
CA GLN A 270 -19.56 28.66 17.41
C GLN A 270 -19.97 28.87 15.93
N ARG A 271 -20.76 27.99 15.36
CA ARG A 271 -21.25 28.07 13.98
C ARG A 271 -22.75 28.37 13.99
N SER A 272 -23.16 29.43 13.32
CA SER A 272 -24.56 29.94 13.37
C SER A 272 -25.59 28.92 12.86
N PHE A 273 -25.26 28.16 11.82
CA PHE A 273 -26.10 27.07 11.30
C PHE A 273 -25.20 25.96 10.73
N VAL A 274 -25.42 24.74 11.17
CA VAL A 274 -24.60 23.57 10.73
C VAL A 274 -25.50 22.44 10.29
N PRO A 275 -25.67 22.23 8.96
CA PRO A 275 -26.35 21.05 8.44
C PRO A 275 -25.67 19.76 8.90
N LEU A 276 -26.46 18.72 9.16
CA LEU A 276 -25.93 17.45 9.68
C LEU A 276 -24.91 16.77 8.73
N ASP A 277 -25.05 16.98 7.44
CA ASP A 277 -24.14 16.40 6.43
C ASP A 277 -22.84 17.22 6.22
N THR A 278 -22.70 18.34 6.93
CA THR A 278 -21.49 19.16 6.86
C THR A 278 -20.33 18.48 7.58
N SER A 279 -19.14 18.53 6.96
CA SER A 279 -17.91 18.06 7.60
C SER A 279 -17.66 18.77 8.92
N VAL A 280 -17.36 18.01 9.97
CA VAL A 280 -17.09 18.55 11.31
C VAL A 280 -15.79 19.33 11.32
N PHE A 281 -14.73 18.77 10.81
CA PHE A 281 -13.38 19.33 10.92
C PHE A 281 -12.88 19.99 9.62
N ASN A 282 -13.50 19.70 8.47
CA ASN A 282 -13.14 20.22 7.14
C ASN A 282 -11.62 20.36 6.90
N LYS A 283 -10.86 19.36 7.34
CA LYS A 283 -9.40 19.33 7.26
C LYS A 283 -8.91 18.11 6.50
N LYS A 284 -7.79 18.29 5.82
CA LYS A 284 -7.05 17.19 5.15
C LYS A 284 -5.98 16.65 6.09
N PRO A 285 -5.60 15.37 5.96
CA PRO A 285 -4.56 14.76 6.80
C PRO A 285 -3.23 15.52 6.80
N GLU A 286 -2.83 16.10 5.66
CA GLU A 286 -1.58 16.86 5.55
C GLU A 286 -1.62 18.14 6.40
N LEU A 287 -2.75 18.82 6.42
CA LEU A 287 -2.93 20.02 7.23
C LEU A 287 -2.87 19.70 8.73
N LEU A 288 -3.50 18.58 9.14
CA LEU A 288 -3.41 18.12 10.53
C LEU A 288 -1.98 17.74 10.91
N LYS A 289 -1.25 17.09 10.00
CA LYS A 289 0.19 16.80 10.19
C LYS A 289 1.00 18.09 10.31
N TYR A 290 0.72 19.08 9.50
CA TYR A 290 1.37 20.39 9.57
C TYR A 290 1.13 21.06 10.95
N TYR A 291 -0.11 21.09 11.43
CA TYR A 291 -0.42 21.62 12.75
C TYR A 291 0.28 20.85 13.87
N LEU A 292 0.24 19.52 13.86
CA LEU A 292 0.91 18.69 14.86
C LEU A 292 2.43 18.98 14.91
N ASN A 293 3.07 19.04 13.76
CA ASN A 293 4.50 19.35 13.68
C ASN A 293 4.79 20.78 14.19
N GLY A 294 3.94 21.75 13.88
CA GLY A 294 4.06 23.14 14.33
C GLY A 294 3.89 23.30 15.83
N ILE A 295 2.96 22.54 16.45
CA ILE A 295 2.77 22.51 17.90
C ILE A 295 4.04 21.97 18.59
N CYS A 296 4.53 20.80 18.15
CA CYS A 296 5.74 20.20 18.72
C CYS A 296 7.01 21.03 18.46
N ALA A 297 7.08 21.78 17.36
CA ALA A 297 8.22 22.65 17.09
C ALA A 297 8.27 23.87 18.03
N LYS A 298 7.09 24.41 18.39
CA LYS A 298 6.97 25.55 19.33
C LYS A 298 7.15 25.17 20.80
N LYS A 299 7.03 23.89 21.11
CA LYS A 299 7.18 23.31 22.46
C LYS A 299 8.14 22.14 22.39
N PRO A 300 9.46 22.37 22.44
CA PRO A 300 10.49 21.32 22.26
C PRO A 300 10.41 20.16 23.25
N ASN A 301 9.84 20.40 24.43
CA ASN A 301 9.64 19.34 25.47
C ASN A 301 8.53 18.37 25.09
N LEU A 302 7.62 18.72 24.19
CA LEU A 302 6.59 17.80 23.73
C LEU A 302 7.20 16.74 22.82
N LYS A 303 6.98 15.49 23.18
CA LYS A 303 7.37 14.33 22.35
C LYS A 303 6.72 14.42 20.97
N ARG A 304 7.49 14.12 19.93
CA ARG A 304 6.95 14.06 18.56
C ARG A 304 6.38 12.69 18.28
N ILE A 305 5.09 12.66 17.98
CA ILE A 305 4.40 11.47 17.46
C ILE A 305 3.77 11.78 16.09
N THR A 306 3.34 10.76 15.37
CA THR A 306 2.56 10.91 14.14
C THR A 306 1.07 11.05 14.45
N LEU A 307 0.24 11.44 13.46
CA LEU A 307 -1.23 11.40 13.61
C LEU A 307 -1.74 9.99 13.93
N HIS A 308 -1.06 8.94 13.45
CA HIS A 308 -1.36 7.56 13.81
C HIS A 308 -0.91 7.23 15.24
N GLY A 309 0.05 7.97 15.77
CA GLY A 309 0.51 7.88 17.15
C GLY A 309 -0.61 8.13 18.17
N PHE A 310 -1.59 9.00 17.89
CA PHE A 310 -2.76 9.18 18.79
C PHE A 310 -3.58 7.90 18.94
N ARG A 311 -3.69 7.12 17.87
CA ARG A 311 -4.36 5.81 17.92
C ARG A 311 -3.54 4.79 18.71
N HIS A 312 -2.22 4.82 18.58
CA HIS A 312 -1.33 4.01 19.43
C HIS A 312 -1.43 4.43 20.89
N THR A 313 -1.43 5.74 21.16
CA THR A 313 -1.65 6.31 22.51
C THR A 313 -2.96 5.80 23.11
N HIS A 314 -4.07 5.92 22.37
CA HIS A 314 -5.38 5.45 22.86
C HIS A 314 -5.37 3.96 23.17
N ALA A 315 -4.78 3.17 22.30
CA ALA A 315 -4.64 1.73 22.47
C ALA A 315 -3.83 1.40 23.73
N THR A 316 -2.66 2.04 23.89
CA THR A 316 -1.75 1.83 25.03
C THR A 316 -2.42 2.21 26.34
N LEU A 317 -3.06 3.38 26.42
CA LEU A 317 -3.72 3.83 27.64
C LEU A 317 -4.93 2.96 28.03
N LEU A 318 -5.70 2.44 27.08
CA LEU A 318 -6.75 1.46 27.34
C LEU A 318 -6.17 0.16 27.93
N TYR A 319 -5.05 -0.32 27.37
CA TYR A 319 -4.40 -1.51 27.85
C TYR A 319 -3.81 -1.30 29.26
N GLU A 320 -3.17 -0.17 29.54
CA GLU A 320 -2.67 0.22 30.86
C GLU A 320 -3.81 0.33 31.89
N SER A 321 -5.01 0.79 31.45
CA SER A 321 -6.20 0.86 32.30
C SER A 321 -6.84 -0.51 32.58
N GLY A 322 -6.30 -1.62 32.03
CA GLY A 322 -6.76 -2.98 32.30
C GLY A 322 -7.84 -3.49 31.34
N ILE A 323 -8.17 -2.76 30.28
CA ILE A 323 -9.17 -3.18 29.27
C ILE A 323 -8.60 -4.36 28.48
N ASP A 324 -9.46 -5.35 28.21
CA ASP A 324 -9.09 -6.54 27.45
C ASP A 324 -8.69 -6.21 26.00
N VAL A 325 -7.70 -6.92 25.47
CA VAL A 325 -7.16 -6.71 24.12
C VAL A 325 -8.22 -6.88 23.04
N LYS A 326 -9.20 -7.76 23.24
CA LYS A 326 -10.30 -7.98 22.31
C LYS A 326 -11.22 -6.76 22.26
N ASP A 327 -11.52 -6.14 23.39
CA ASP A 327 -12.35 -4.94 23.48
C ASP A 327 -11.63 -3.73 22.88
N ILE A 328 -10.34 -3.60 23.12
CA ILE A 328 -9.49 -2.59 22.45
C ILE A 328 -9.51 -2.80 20.94
N SER A 329 -9.33 -4.02 20.47
CA SER A 329 -9.36 -4.37 19.03
C SER A 329 -10.71 -4.02 18.39
N ASN A 330 -11.81 -4.34 19.07
CA ASN A 330 -13.17 -4.02 18.61
C ASN A 330 -13.39 -2.50 18.56
N ARG A 331 -13.04 -1.78 19.62
CA ARG A 331 -13.17 -0.31 19.70
C ARG A 331 -12.38 0.39 18.59
N LEU A 332 -11.19 -0.11 18.30
CA LEU A 332 -10.33 0.45 17.26
C LEU A 332 -10.69 -0.05 15.85
N GLY A 333 -11.42 -1.15 15.70
CA GLY A 333 -11.76 -1.74 14.41
C GLY A 333 -10.53 -2.37 13.73
N TYR A 334 -9.76 -3.16 14.46
CA TYR A 334 -8.71 -4.01 13.91
C TYR A 334 -9.31 -5.34 13.44
N SER A 335 -8.94 -5.75 12.23
CA SER A 335 -9.36 -7.04 11.68
C SER A 335 -8.54 -8.23 12.24
N ASN A 336 -7.40 -7.96 12.86
CA ASN A 336 -6.51 -8.97 13.41
C ASN A 336 -5.98 -8.52 14.79
N ILE A 337 -6.26 -9.32 15.80
CA ILE A 337 -5.82 -9.13 17.19
C ILE A 337 -4.28 -9.10 17.28
N LYS A 338 -3.57 -9.81 16.39
CA LYS A 338 -2.10 -9.79 16.35
C LYS A 338 -1.56 -8.37 16.18
N THR A 339 -2.20 -7.53 15.39
CA THR A 339 -1.81 -6.12 15.22
C THR A 339 -1.93 -5.35 16.53
N THR A 340 -2.90 -5.71 17.37
CA THR A 340 -3.06 -5.13 18.72
C THR A 340 -1.98 -5.65 19.65
N LEU A 341 -1.71 -6.95 19.65
CA LEU A 341 -0.67 -7.57 20.47
C LEU A 341 0.74 -7.07 20.13
N ASP A 342 1.06 -6.87 18.86
CA ASP A 342 2.36 -6.34 18.41
C ASP A 342 2.66 -4.93 18.98
N ILE A 343 1.62 -4.14 19.33
CA ILE A 343 1.74 -2.83 19.97
C ILE A 343 2.15 -3.01 21.45
N TYR A 344 1.74 -4.12 22.08
CA TYR A 344 1.87 -4.35 23.53
C TYR A 344 3.02 -5.27 23.94
N THR A 345 3.73 -5.87 23.00
CA THR A 345 4.86 -6.78 23.30
C THR A 345 5.94 -6.14 24.17
N HIS A 346 6.06 -4.80 24.14
CA HIS A 346 7.00 -4.06 24.97
C HIS A 346 6.51 -3.74 26.40
N LEU A 347 5.19 -3.87 26.66
CA LEU A 347 4.55 -3.52 27.95
C LEU A 347 4.31 -4.74 28.85
N THR A 348 4.73 -5.95 28.42
CA THR A 348 4.35 -7.21 29.06
C THR A 348 5.14 -7.55 30.32
N GLU A 349 6.31 -6.96 30.58
CA GLU A 349 7.11 -7.31 31.76
C GLU A 349 6.50 -6.77 33.06
N ASP A 350 6.03 -5.53 33.08
CA ASP A 350 5.37 -4.97 34.27
C ASP A 350 4.04 -5.65 34.58
N LYS A 351 3.29 -6.08 33.54
CA LYS A 351 2.04 -6.81 33.76
C LYS A 351 2.20 -8.24 34.24
N LYS A 352 3.33 -8.89 34.05
CA LYS A 352 3.58 -10.24 34.62
C LYS A 352 3.53 -10.21 36.14
N LYS A 353 4.05 -9.15 36.77
CA LYS A 353 3.96 -8.94 38.22
C LYS A 353 2.52 -8.67 38.65
N ASP A 354 1.81 -7.78 37.93
CA ASP A 354 0.44 -7.37 38.24
C ASP A 354 -0.57 -8.55 38.12
N VAL A 355 -0.34 -9.49 37.20
CA VAL A 355 -1.16 -10.72 37.06
C VAL A 355 -1.00 -11.61 38.30
N THR A 356 0.24 -11.78 38.83
CA THR A 356 0.50 -12.57 40.02
C THR A 356 -0.17 -11.95 41.23
N ASP A 357 -0.06 -10.63 41.39
CA ASP A 357 -0.66 -9.90 42.51
C ASP A 357 -2.19 -9.94 42.47
N LYS A 358 -2.80 -9.78 41.29
CA LYS A 358 -4.25 -9.91 41.10
C LYS A 358 -4.76 -11.31 41.38
N PHE A 359 -4.03 -12.33 40.93
CA PHE A 359 -4.36 -13.73 41.23
C PHE A 359 -4.25 -14.03 42.72
N SER A 360 -3.18 -13.57 43.37
CA SER A 360 -3.01 -13.74 44.83
C SER A 360 -4.12 -13.05 45.60
N LYS A 361 -4.52 -11.84 45.22
CA LYS A 361 -5.66 -11.14 45.86
C LYS A 361 -6.99 -11.87 45.63
N PHE A 362 -7.21 -12.43 44.46
CA PHE A 362 -8.42 -13.20 44.17
C PHE A 362 -8.49 -14.51 44.99
N MET A 363 -7.34 -15.18 45.17
CA MET A 363 -7.25 -16.42 45.95
C MET A 363 -7.26 -16.19 47.46
N SER A 364 -6.98 -14.98 47.93
CA SER A 364 -7.01 -14.62 49.34
C SER A 364 -8.36 -14.07 49.85
N MET A 365 -9.38 -14.04 49.00
CA MET A 365 -10.80 -13.82 49.31
C MET A 365 -11.52 -15.16 49.52
#